data_28e223a55896fb2b4a721305815b9c68
#
_entry.id   28e223a55896fb2b4a721305815b9c68
#
_cell.length_a   1.000
_cell.length_b   1.000
_cell.length_c   1.000
_cell.angle_alpha   90.00
_cell.angle_beta   90.00
_cell.angle_gamma   90.00
#
_symmetry.space_group_name_H-M   'P 1'
#
loop_
_entity.id
_entity.type
_entity.pdbx_description
1 polymer ?
#
loop_
_entity_poly.entity_id
_entity_poly.type
_entity_poly.pdbx_seq_one_letter_code
_entity_poly.pdbx_strand_id
1 'polypeptide(L)'
;VLRYQGQSYTWIGIDELPQYPTEDIYNFLRSSLRSVDPEIPVYIRATGNPGNVGSHWVKKMFVEPGEPNKPFNVEIPTMAGTKSITRRFIPAKLQDNPYLMQTDDYLIMLSSLPEVQRKQFLEGDWDAYEDSSFPEFNREIHVLENFDIPNNWMRFRAADWGYSSPACCLWFAVDHDNVMYVYRELYTQRITADEFARQVLDLEYGEYIRYGILDSSTWANRGDIGPSIAETMIKEGCRWRPSDRSPRSRVNGKIEIHKRLKINEDTGEPNLYILSNCKNLLRTLPMLPLDKNNSEDVDTKAEDHAYDALRYGCMSRPAHPHSLQTHSPLSREHKFKPVDEGFGY
;
A
#
# COMPACT_ATOMS: atom_id res chain seq x y z
N VAL A 1 19.10 25.73 -4.33
CA VAL A 1 20.07 24.70 -3.89
C VAL A 1 21.48 25.21 -4.02
N LEU A 2 21.93 25.75 -5.15
CA LEU A 2 23.32 26.21 -5.40
C LEU A 2 23.84 27.26 -4.39
N ARG A 3 22.96 28.07 -3.78
CA ARG A 3 23.33 29.08 -2.77
C ARG A 3 23.88 28.48 -1.47
N TYR A 4 23.65 27.22 -1.18
CA TYR A 4 24.10 26.51 0.02
C TYR A 4 25.34 25.64 -0.22
N GLN A 5 25.87 25.66 -1.45
CA GLN A 5 27.05 24.91 -1.82
C GLN A 5 28.29 25.44 -1.10
N GLY A 6 29.10 24.55 -0.53
CA GLY A 6 30.32 24.90 0.20
C GLY A 6 30.14 25.36 1.64
N GLN A 7 28.90 25.45 2.14
CA GLN A 7 28.61 25.83 3.52
C GLN A 7 28.57 24.61 4.45
N SER A 8 28.71 24.85 5.75
CA SER A 8 28.66 23.85 6.80
C SER A 8 27.69 24.29 7.89
N TYR A 9 26.81 23.39 8.29
CA TYR A 9 25.79 23.65 9.28
C TYR A 9 25.81 22.57 10.35
N THR A 10 25.54 22.94 11.60
CA THR A 10 25.25 22.01 12.69
C THR A 10 23.75 21.69 12.77
N TRP A 11 22.93 22.61 12.29
CA TRP A 11 21.47 22.49 12.29
C TRP A 11 20.86 23.04 10.99
N ILE A 12 19.86 22.35 10.47
CA ILE A 12 19.06 22.78 9.31
C ILE A 12 17.58 22.64 9.63
N GLY A 13 16.81 23.70 9.43
CA GLY A 13 15.35 23.68 9.42
C GLY A 13 14.83 23.73 7.98
N ILE A 14 13.91 22.84 7.64
CA ILE A 14 13.23 22.85 6.34
C ILE A 14 11.74 22.97 6.63
N ASP A 15 11.14 24.08 6.19
CA ASP A 15 9.71 24.29 6.29
C ASP A 15 9.02 23.73 5.06
N GLU A 16 7.83 23.16 5.25
CA GLU A 16 7.01 22.57 4.19
C GLU A 16 7.79 21.60 3.27
N LEU A 17 8.49 20.63 3.89
CA LEU A 17 9.29 19.64 3.17
C LEU A 17 8.54 18.94 2.03
N PRO A 18 7.23 18.61 2.14
CA PRO A 18 6.47 18.00 1.06
C PRO A 18 6.24 18.88 -0.19
N GLN A 19 6.57 20.17 -0.16
CA GLN A 19 6.52 21.00 -1.37
C GLN A 19 7.60 20.65 -2.39
N TYR A 20 8.66 19.96 -1.98
CA TYR A 20 9.73 19.56 -2.88
C TYR A 20 9.40 18.21 -3.54
N PRO A 21 9.36 18.12 -4.89
CA PRO A 21 8.92 16.94 -5.61
C PRO A 21 9.76 15.68 -5.35
N THR A 22 11.07 15.87 -5.07
CA THR A 22 12.02 14.77 -4.84
C THR A 22 12.80 14.99 -3.54
N GLU A 23 13.41 13.92 -3.04
CA GLU A 23 14.27 13.97 -1.85
C GLU A 23 15.64 14.66 -2.06
N ASP A 24 15.93 15.10 -3.29
CA ASP A 24 17.26 15.64 -3.67
C ASP A 24 17.67 16.84 -2.81
N ILE A 25 16.72 17.76 -2.54
CA ILE A 25 17.04 18.93 -1.72
C ILE A 25 17.36 18.54 -0.27
N TYR A 26 16.62 17.58 0.27
CA TYR A 26 16.87 17.07 1.62
C TYR A 26 18.25 16.40 1.69
N ASN A 27 18.56 15.54 0.74
CA ASN A 27 19.84 14.84 0.67
C ASN A 27 21.00 15.82 0.43
N PHE A 28 20.82 16.80 -0.43
CA PHE A 28 21.82 17.85 -0.67
C PHE A 28 22.11 18.66 0.61
N LEU A 29 21.07 19.16 1.29
CA LEU A 29 21.26 19.94 2.52
C LEU A 29 21.87 19.09 3.63
N ARG A 30 21.48 17.83 3.73
CA ARG A 30 22.06 16.88 4.68
C ARG A 30 23.57 16.67 4.46
N SER A 31 24.06 16.74 3.23
CA SER A 31 25.50 16.64 2.94
C SER A 31 26.30 17.82 3.49
N SER A 32 25.65 18.92 3.83
CA SER A 32 26.25 20.11 4.43
C SER A 32 26.25 20.08 5.97
N LEU A 33 25.62 19.07 6.58
CA LEU A 33 25.61 18.89 8.03
C LEU A 33 26.94 18.30 8.50
N ARG A 34 27.68 19.07 9.28
CA ARG A 34 28.94 18.63 9.88
C ARG A 34 29.35 19.53 11.04
N SER A 35 30.02 18.97 12.01
CA SER A 35 30.73 19.69 13.06
C SER A 35 32.16 19.16 13.19
N VAL A 36 33.06 20.02 13.51
CA VAL A 36 34.44 19.65 13.91
C VAL A 36 34.49 19.26 15.38
N ASP A 37 33.51 19.70 16.18
CA ASP A 37 33.35 19.37 17.58
C ASP A 37 32.35 18.23 17.71
N PRO A 38 32.77 17.06 18.24
CA PRO A 38 31.87 15.90 18.39
C PRO A 38 30.77 16.10 19.45
N GLU A 39 30.91 17.05 20.34
CA GLU A 39 29.90 17.36 21.36
C GLU A 39 28.72 18.18 20.79
N ILE A 40 28.90 18.81 19.65
CA ILE A 40 27.83 19.57 19.01
C ILE A 40 26.97 18.64 18.15
N PRO A 41 25.70 18.43 18.52
CA PRO A 41 24.82 17.56 17.73
C PRO A 41 24.53 18.18 16.36
N VAL A 42 24.57 17.35 15.31
CA VAL A 42 24.19 17.75 13.96
C VAL A 42 22.87 17.06 13.57
N TYR A 43 21.88 17.87 13.15
CA TYR A 43 20.54 17.33 12.85
C TYR A 43 19.75 18.22 11.88
N ILE A 44 18.73 17.62 11.25
CA ILE A 44 17.72 18.31 10.46
C ILE A 44 16.37 18.21 11.19
N ARG A 45 15.61 19.29 11.16
CA ARG A 45 14.18 19.30 11.44
C ARG A 45 13.43 19.75 10.20
N ALA A 46 12.31 19.12 9.92
CA ALA A 46 11.45 19.50 8.83
C ALA A 46 10.00 19.54 9.30
N THR A 47 9.24 20.48 8.77
CA THR A 47 7.79 20.55 8.93
C THR A 47 7.11 20.25 7.61
N GLY A 48 5.82 20.01 7.61
CA GLY A 48 5.01 19.89 6.41
C GLY A 48 3.71 19.15 6.63
N ASN A 49 2.76 19.45 5.75
CA ASN A 49 1.47 18.78 5.71
C ASN A 49 1.43 17.80 4.54
N PRO A 50 0.65 16.70 4.65
CA PRO A 50 0.37 15.84 3.52
C PRO A 50 -0.39 16.59 2.41
N GLY A 51 -0.42 16.01 1.19
CA GLY A 51 -1.16 16.55 0.05
C GLY A 51 -0.32 17.31 -0.97
N ASN A 52 0.91 17.68 -0.66
CA ASN A 52 1.84 18.32 -1.61
C ASN A 52 2.55 17.29 -2.50
N VAL A 53 3.12 17.76 -3.60
CA VAL A 53 3.78 16.96 -4.65
C VAL A 53 4.87 16.00 -4.13
N GLY A 54 5.53 16.33 -3.02
CA GLY A 54 6.57 15.53 -2.37
C GLY A 54 6.08 14.65 -1.25
N SER A 55 4.79 14.64 -0.94
CA SER A 55 4.23 13.87 0.19
C SER A 55 4.60 12.39 0.12
N HIS A 56 4.66 11.82 -1.08
CA HIS A 56 5.04 10.44 -1.31
C HIS A 56 6.42 10.07 -0.73
N TRP A 57 7.47 10.80 -1.11
CA TRP A 57 8.82 10.49 -0.64
C TRP A 57 9.01 10.83 0.84
N VAL A 58 8.35 11.90 1.33
CA VAL A 58 8.37 12.27 2.76
C VAL A 58 7.73 11.17 3.59
N LYS A 59 6.55 10.69 3.18
CA LYS A 59 5.86 9.58 3.84
C LYS A 59 6.73 8.32 3.89
N LYS A 60 7.28 7.90 2.75
CA LYS A 60 8.18 6.75 2.64
C LYS A 60 9.42 6.88 3.53
N MET A 61 9.96 8.09 3.66
CA MET A 61 11.19 8.34 4.39
C MET A 61 11.02 8.48 5.90
N PHE A 62 9.88 9.00 6.37
CA PHE A 62 9.68 9.41 7.76
C PHE A 62 8.45 8.81 8.44
N VAL A 63 7.36 8.58 7.70
CA VAL A 63 6.07 8.17 8.29
C VAL A 63 5.93 6.64 8.33
N GLU A 64 6.18 5.96 7.19
CA GLU A 64 6.02 4.50 7.09
C GLU A 64 7.03 3.66 7.89
N PRO A 65 8.32 4.06 8.00
CA PRO A 65 9.33 3.15 8.56
C PRO A 65 9.26 2.97 10.08
N GLY A 66 8.55 3.83 10.80
CA GLY A 66 8.53 3.80 12.26
C GLY A 66 7.20 4.19 12.87
N GLU A 67 7.02 3.82 14.14
CA GLU A 67 5.84 4.23 14.88
C GLU A 67 5.88 5.75 15.17
N PRO A 68 4.72 6.43 15.14
CA PRO A 68 4.62 7.84 15.50
C PRO A 68 5.25 8.13 16.86
N ASN A 69 5.96 9.25 16.94
CA ASN A 69 6.67 9.72 18.16
C ASN A 69 7.84 8.84 18.64
N LYS A 70 8.09 7.68 18.03
CA LYS A 70 9.24 6.84 18.38
C LYS A 70 10.40 7.04 17.42
N PRO A 71 11.65 7.09 17.92
CA PRO A 71 12.81 7.10 17.04
C PRO A 71 12.99 5.72 16.37
N PHE A 72 13.41 5.71 15.11
CA PHE A 72 13.78 4.51 14.38
C PHE A 72 15.11 4.71 13.66
N ASN A 73 15.83 3.63 13.45
CA ASN A 73 17.14 3.64 12.82
C ASN A 73 17.06 3.23 11.35
N VAL A 74 17.81 3.95 10.52
CA VAL A 74 17.96 3.64 9.09
C VAL A 74 19.43 3.37 8.82
N GLU A 75 19.72 2.21 8.27
CA GLU A 75 21.05 1.82 7.90
C GLU A 75 21.47 2.38 6.54
N ILE A 76 22.65 3.00 6.48
CA ILE A 76 23.20 3.60 5.28
C ILE A 76 24.56 2.96 4.99
N PRO A 77 24.71 2.31 3.82
CA PRO A 77 26.00 1.80 3.38
C PRO A 77 27.00 2.97 3.18
N THR A 78 28.19 2.83 3.74
CA THR A 78 29.28 3.80 3.58
C THR A 78 30.58 3.08 3.19
N MET A 79 31.59 3.82 2.74
CA MET A 79 32.90 3.24 2.44
C MET A 79 33.57 2.60 3.67
N ALA A 80 33.17 3.01 4.89
CA ALA A 80 33.71 2.49 6.17
C ALA A 80 32.75 1.45 6.81
N GLY A 81 31.88 0.81 6.02
CA GLY A 81 30.84 -0.12 6.49
C GLY A 81 29.48 0.56 6.67
N THR A 82 28.51 -0.22 7.14
CA THR A 82 27.15 0.29 7.38
C THR A 82 27.10 1.20 8.60
N LYS A 83 26.52 2.37 8.46
CA LYS A 83 26.26 3.33 9.53
C LYS A 83 24.78 3.54 9.73
N SER A 84 24.39 3.79 10.97
CA SER A 84 22.98 4.03 11.33
C SER A 84 22.73 5.52 11.55
N ILE A 85 21.60 6.00 11.05
CA ILE A 85 21.05 7.32 11.37
C ILE A 85 19.68 7.16 12.02
N THR A 86 19.40 8.01 13.00
CA THR A 86 18.11 8.00 13.69
C THR A 86 17.16 9.02 13.08
N ARG A 87 15.93 8.61 12.84
CA ARG A 87 14.82 9.47 12.39
C ARG A 87 13.66 9.37 13.36
N ARG A 88 12.78 10.38 13.36
CA ARG A 88 11.53 10.37 14.11
C ARG A 88 10.48 11.13 13.34
N PHE A 89 9.30 10.58 13.23
CA PHE A 89 8.09 11.27 12.80
C PHE A 89 7.28 11.70 14.02
N ILE A 90 6.92 12.98 14.07
CA ILE A 90 6.10 13.55 15.13
C ILE A 90 4.83 14.07 14.47
N PRO A 91 3.70 13.32 14.54
CA PRO A 91 2.43 13.81 14.04
C PRO A 91 1.95 15.00 14.85
N ALA A 92 1.30 15.94 14.19
CA ALA A 92 0.62 17.07 14.82
C ALA A 92 -0.76 17.21 14.18
N LYS A 93 -1.80 17.25 15.00
CA LYS A 93 -3.19 17.46 14.58
C LYS A 93 -3.65 18.83 15.09
N LEU A 94 -4.69 19.38 14.47
CA LEU A 94 -5.27 20.64 14.91
C LEU A 94 -5.62 20.60 16.41
N GLN A 95 -6.13 19.47 16.88
CA GLN A 95 -6.52 19.24 18.28
C GLN A 95 -5.35 19.35 19.28
N ASP A 96 -4.12 19.18 18.81
CA ASP A 96 -2.91 19.30 19.63
C ASP A 96 -2.54 20.76 19.91
N ASN A 97 -3.20 21.73 19.22
CA ASN A 97 -2.98 23.15 19.40
C ASN A 97 -4.13 23.80 20.18
N PRO A 98 -3.99 23.99 21.51
CA PRO A 98 -5.08 24.51 22.34
C PRO A 98 -5.48 25.96 21.99
N TYR A 99 -4.58 26.72 21.37
CA TYR A 99 -4.88 28.09 20.94
C TYR A 99 -5.79 28.14 19.71
N LEU A 100 -5.59 27.25 18.76
CA LEU A 100 -6.44 27.16 17.56
C LEU A 100 -7.82 26.57 17.89
N MET A 101 -7.91 25.77 18.94
CA MET A 101 -9.18 25.20 19.41
C MET A 101 -10.06 26.20 20.19
N GLN A 102 -9.55 27.39 20.50
CA GLN A 102 -10.32 28.42 21.22
C GLN A 102 -11.19 29.27 20.26
N THR A 103 -10.98 29.19 18.98
CA THR A 103 -11.73 29.93 17.97
C THR A 103 -12.33 28.98 16.95
N ASP A 104 -13.64 29.09 16.71
CA ASP A 104 -14.35 28.26 15.74
C ASP A 104 -13.99 28.61 14.28
N ASP A 105 -13.52 29.83 14.04
CA ASP A 105 -13.28 30.33 12.68
C ASP A 105 -12.30 29.47 11.86
N TYR A 106 -11.21 29.01 12.51
CA TYR A 106 -10.22 28.17 11.84
C TYR A 106 -10.77 26.75 11.57
N LEU A 107 -11.52 26.21 12.52
CA LEU A 107 -12.19 24.91 12.38
C LEU A 107 -13.25 24.98 11.25
N ILE A 108 -14.04 26.04 11.21
CA ILE A 108 -15.05 26.27 10.17
C ILE A 108 -14.37 26.36 8.79
N MET A 109 -13.28 27.14 8.70
CA MET A 109 -12.51 27.26 7.47
C MET A 109 -11.99 25.90 6.97
N LEU A 110 -11.35 25.12 7.83
CA LEU A 110 -10.83 23.79 7.46
C LEU A 110 -11.97 22.81 7.14
N SER A 111 -13.09 22.87 7.86
CA SER A 111 -14.25 22.03 7.62
C SER A 111 -14.96 22.34 6.28
N SER A 112 -14.78 23.54 5.75
CA SER A 112 -15.32 23.95 4.44
C SER A 112 -14.48 23.48 3.26
N LEU A 113 -13.27 22.95 3.50
CA LEU A 113 -12.40 22.40 2.46
C LEU A 113 -13.00 21.12 1.86
N PRO A 114 -12.63 20.78 0.60
CA PRO A 114 -12.92 19.48 0.03
C PRO A 114 -12.45 18.34 0.95
N GLU A 115 -13.16 17.22 0.91
CA GLU A 115 -12.95 16.11 1.87
C GLU A 115 -11.49 15.66 1.98
N VAL A 116 -10.80 15.54 0.85
CA VAL A 116 -9.38 15.13 0.82
C VAL A 116 -8.50 16.15 1.52
N GLN A 117 -8.64 17.44 1.21
CA GLN A 117 -7.87 18.51 1.85
C GLN A 117 -8.19 18.61 3.34
N ARG A 118 -9.45 18.37 3.73
CA ARG A 118 -9.84 18.32 5.13
C ARG A 118 -9.12 17.21 5.88
N LYS A 119 -9.07 16.00 5.32
CA LYS A 119 -8.31 14.86 5.89
C LYS A 119 -6.82 15.20 6.01
N GLN A 120 -6.24 15.84 5.00
CA GLN A 120 -4.84 16.23 5.00
C GLN A 120 -4.51 17.26 6.09
N PHE A 121 -5.30 18.33 6.20
CA PHE A 121 -4.97 19.45 7.08
C PHE A 121 -5.55 19.31 8.50
N LEU A 122 -6.74 18.71 8.65
CA LEU A 122 -7.38 18.55 9.95
C LEU A 122 -6.90 17.30 10.68
N GLU A 123 -6.77 16.19 9.94
CA GLU A 123 -6.46 14.88 10.50
C GLU A 123 -5.00 14.50 10.34
N GLY A 124 -4.25 15.24 9.49
CA GLY A 124 -2.87 14.91 9.17
C GLY A 124 -2.73 13.58 8.42
N ASP A 125 -3.71 13.24 7.61
CA ASP A 125 -3.78 11.97 6.90
C ASP A 125 -2.83 11.96 5.70
N TRP A 126 -1.79 11.15 5.79
CA TRP A 126 -0.79 10.95 4.73
C TRP A 126 -1.24 9.97 3.64
N ASP A 127 -2.42 9.39 3.75
CA ASP A 127 -3.03 8.52 2.74
C ASP A 127 -4.08 9.25 1.90
N ALA A 128 -4.49 10.46 2.29
CA ALA A 128 -5.44 11.28 1.53
C ALA A 128 -4.75 12.01 0.37
N TYR A 129 -5.11 11.67 -0.87
CA TYR A 129 -4.60 12.29 -2.10
C TYR A 129 -5.75 12.82 -2.95
N GLU A 130 -5.65 14.07 -3.47
CA GLU A 130 -6.69 14.70 -4.30
C GLU A 130 -7.01 13.91 -5.57
N ASP A 131 -5.98 13.31 -6.18
CA ASP A 131 -6.10 12.53 -7.41
C ASP A 131 -6.04 11.01 -7.17
N SER A 132 -6.31 10.55 -5.93
CA SER A 132 -6.32 9.12 -5.65
C SER A 132 -7.36 8.40 -6.49
N SER A 133 -6.95 7.30 -7.10
CA SER A 133 -7.87 6.41 -7.81
C SER A 133 -8.84 5.69 -6.87
N PHE A 134 -8.55 5.63 -5.58
CA PHE A 134 -9.35 4.90 -4.57
C PHE A 134 -9.58 5.75 -3.31
N PRO A 135 -10.36 6.84 -3.41
CA PRO A 135 -10.61 7.75 -2.29
C PRO A 135 -11.38 7.08 -1.14
N GLU A 136 -12.08 5.96 -1.39
CA GLU A 136 -12.79 5.18 -0.37
C GLU A 136 -11.85 4.40 0.54
N PHE A 137 -10.61 4.17 0.10
CA PHE A 137 -9.66 3.42 0.91
C PHE A 137 -9.33 4.19 2.19
N ASN A 138 -9.56 3.54 3.32
CA ASN A 138 -9.23 4.06 4.64
C ASN A 138 -8.56 2.96 5.46
N ARG A 139 -7.38 3.24 6.02
CA ARG A 139 -6.62 2.24 6.79
C ARG A 139 -7.36 1.76 8.03
N GLU A 140 -8.08 2.64 8.72
CA GLU A 140 -8.82 2.28 9.93
C GLU A 140 -9.97 1.30 9.64
N ILE A 141 -10.47 1.29 8.40
CA ILE A 141 -11.60 0.46 7.98
C ILE A 141 -11.11 -0.81 7.25
N HIS A 142 -10.19 -0.65 6.29
CA HIS A 142 -9.84 -1.69 5.33
C HIS A 142 -8.60 -2.51 5.72
N VAL A 143 -7.85 -2.08 6.75
CA VAL A 143 -6.64 -2.79 7.18
C VAL A 143 -6.91 -3.53 8.48
N LEU A 144 -6.60 -4.81 8.48
CA LEU A 144 -6.69 -5.65 9.67
C LEU A 144 -5.29 -6.09 10.10
N GLU A 145 -5.12 -6.26 11.40
CA GLU A 145 -3.95 -6.95 11.94
C GLU A 145 -3.89 -8.39 11.41
N ASN A 146 -2.70 -8.94 11.36
CA ASN A 146 -2.51 -10.30 10.87
C ASN A 146 -3.21 -11.32 11.77
N PHE A 147 -3.90 -12.25 11.15
CA PHE A 147 -4.52 -13.39 11.82
C PHE A 147 -4.40 -14.65 10.97
N ASP A 148 -4.57 -15.81 11.59
CA ASP A 148 -4.53 -17.08 10.90
C ASP A 148 -5.79 -17.27 10.06
N ILE A 149 -5.61 -17.45 8.75
CA ILE A 149 -6.72 -17.65 7.82
C ILE A 149 -7.36 -19.02 8.07
N PRO A 150 -8.68 -19.09 8.35
CA PRO A 150 -9.38 -20.35 8.58
C PRO A 150 -9.21 -21.34 7.41
N ASN A 151 -9.04 -22.62 7.71
CA ASN A 151 -8.76 -23.64 6.69
C ASN A 151 -9.93 -23.88 5.73
N ASN A 152 -11.16 -23.57 6.15
CA ASN A 152 -12.38 -23.70 5.34
C ASN A 152 -12.63 -22.50 4.42
N TRP A 153 -11.80 -21.43 4.49
CA TRP A 153 -11.89 -20.35 3.55
C TRP A 153 -11.20 -20.70 2.24
N MET A 154 -11.82 -20.32 1.14
CA MET A 154 -11.22 -20.53 -0.17
C MET A 154 -10.02 -19.61 -0.36
N ARG A 155 -8.87 -20.17 -0.74
CA ARG A 155 -7.65 -19.42 -1.02
C ARG A 155 -7.31 -19.46 -2.50
N PHE A 156 -6.84 -18.35 -3.03
CA PHE A 156 -6.32 -18.22 -4.38
C PHE A 156 -5.26 -17.13 -4.42
N ARG A 157 -4.58 -16.97 -5.54
CA ARG A 157 -3.59 -15.92 -5.71
C ARG A 157 -3.76 -15.18 -7.03
N ALA A 158 -3.20 -13.98 -7.14
CA ALA A 158 -3.06 -13.26 -8.40
C ALA A 158 -1.72 -12.54 -8.43
N ALA A 159 -1.12 -12.45 -9.62
CA ALA A 159 0.19 -11.85 -9.78
C ALA A 159 0.29 -10.98 -11.04
N ASP A 160 1.05 -9.91 -10.89
CA ASP A 160 1.63 -9.14 -11.97
C ASP A 160 3.14 -9.37 -11.97
N TRP A 161 3.72 -9.80 -13.11
CA TRP A 161 5.13 -10.12 -13.18
C TRP A 161 5.89 -9.17 -14.08
N GLY A 162 7.00 -8.64 -13.54
CA GLY A 162 7.99 -7.86 -14.26
C GLY A 162 9.41 -8.26 -13.85
N TYR A 163 10.38 -8.11 -14.75
CA TYR A 163 11.81 -8.28 -14.44
C TYR A 163 12.44 -6.95 -14.07
N SER A 164 12.37 -5.95 -14.96
CA SER A 164 12.90 -4.59 -14.72
C SER A 164 12.00 -3.77 -13.81
N SER A 165 10.70 -3.99 -13.90
CA SER A 165 9.68 -3.49 -12.98
C SER A 165 9.50 -4.46 -11.83
N PRO A 166 8.91 -4.03 -10.70
CA PRO A 166 8.54 -4.94 -9.63
C PRO A 166 7.59 -6.04 -10.10
N ALA A 167 7.71 -7.22 -9.52
CA ALA A 167 6.75 -8.31 -9.61
C ALA A 167 5.99 -8.40 -8.29
N CYS A 168 4.68 -8.54 -8.35
CA CYS A 168 3.81 -8.66 -7.19
C CYS A 168 2.95 -9.90 -7.28
N CYS A 169 2.92 -10.71 -6.23
CA CYS A 169 1.92 -11.76 -6.02
C CYS A 169 1.17 -11.47 -4.73
N LEU A 170 -0.15 -11.49 -4.83
CA LEU A 170 -1.07 -11.34 -3.70
C LEU A 170 -1.83 -12.65 -3.48
N TRP A 171 -1.98 -13.04 -2.21
CA TRP A 171 -2.81 -14.17 -1.82
C TRP A 171 -4.10 -13.67 -1.19
N PHE A 172 -5.19 -14.29 -1.62
CA PHE A 172 -6.54 -13.94 -1.25
C PHE A 172 -7.18 -15.10 -0.50
N ALA A 173 -7.89 -14.79 0.56
CA ALA A 173 -8.82 -15.68 1.22
C ALA A 173 -10.23 -15.11 1.07
N VAL A 174 -11.23 -15.97 0.92
CA VAL A 174 -12.63 -15.57 0.79
C VAL A 174 -13.45 -16.36 1.79
N ASP A 175 -14.18 -15.63 2.63
CA ASP A 175 -15.06 -16.22 3.61
C ASP A 175 -16.42 -16.66 3.03
N HIS A 176 -17.32 -17.10 3.89
CA HIS A 176 -18.64 -17.58 3.49
C HIS A 176 -19.58 -16.48 3.01
N ASP A 177 -19.33 -15.23 3.41
CA ASP A 177 -20.09 -14.03 3.01
C ASP A 177 -19.52 -13.37 1.75
N ASN A 178 -18.54 -14.04 1.10
CA ASN A 178 -17.82 -13.53 -0.08
C ASN A 178 -17.00 -12.26 0.18
N VAL A 179 -16.66 -12.00 1.46
CA VAL A 179 -15.70 -10.97 1.81
C VAL A 179 -14.29 -11.47 1.47
N MET A 180 -13.51 -10.62 0.85
CA MET A 180 -12.16 -10.94 0.37
C MET A 180 -11.11 -10.35 1.30
N TYR A 181 -10.10 -11.16 1.64
CA TYR A 181 -8.97 -10.76 2.48
C TYR A 181 -7.68 -10.97 1.72
N VAL A 182 -6.90 -9.90 1.51
CA VAL A 182 -5.53 -10.02 1.01
C VAL A 182 -4.64 -10.29 2.20
N TYR A 183 -4.17 -11.53 2.36
CA TYR A 183 -3.52 -11.98 3.58
C TYR A 183 -2.01 -12.16 3.48
N ARG A 184 -1.46 -12.13 2.27
CA ARG A 184 -0.02 -12.29 2.03
C ARG A 184 0.37 -11.56 0.74
N GLU A 185 1.60 -11.05 0.72
CA GLU A 185 2.21 -10.35 -0.40
C GLU A 185 3.63 -10.86 -0.63
N LEU A 186 3.98 -11.11 -1.89
CA LEU A 186 5.35 -11.20 -2.37
C LEU A 186 5.58 -10.01 -3.31
N TYR A 187 6.52 -9.14 -2.97
CA TYR A 187 6.89 -8.00 -3.79
C TYR A 187 8.39 -7.99 -4.01
N THR A 188 8.81 -8.16 -5.25
CA THR A 188 10.21 -8.39 -5.60
C THR A 188 10.54 -7.77 -6.96
N GLN A 189 11.83 -7.66 -7.29
CA GLN A 189 12.31 -7.12 -8.54
C GLN A 189 13.61 -7.81 -8.97
N ARG A 190 13.85 -7.88 -10.29
CA ARG A 190 15.08 -8.42 -10.89
C ARG A 190 15.31 -9.89 -10.60
N ILE A 191 14.23 -10.66 -10.49
CA ILE A 191 14.28 -12.12 -10.41
C ILE A 191 13.68 -12.74 -11.67
N THR A 192 14.16 -13.92 -12.03
CA THR A 192 13.67 -14.66 -13.19
C THR A 192 12.31 -15.28 -12.92
N ALA A 193 11.60 -15.69 -13.98
CA ALA A 193 10.27 -16.26 -13.86
C ALA A 193 10.25 -17.57 -13.05
N ASP A 194 11.28 -18.40 -13.18
CA ASP A 194 11.46 -19.63 -12.41
C ASP A 194 11.77 -19.36 -10.94
N GLU A 195 12.61 -18.35 -10.64
CA GLU A 195 12.88 -17.92 -9.27
C GLU A 195 11.62 -17.36 -8.60
N PHE A 196 10.84 -16.54 -9.32
CA PHE A 196 9.56 -16.04 -8.83
C PHE A 196 8.59 -17.18 -8.52
N ALA A 197 8.47 -18.15 -9.43
CA ALA A 197 7.61 -19.31 -9.24
C ALA A 197 8.00 -20.12 -7.99
N ARG A 198 9.31 -20.34 -7.77
CA ARG A 198 9.81 -21.03 -6.58
C ARG A 198 9.48 -20.26 -5.29
N GLN A 199 9.71 -18.95 -5.25
CA GLN A 199 9.36 -18.13 -4.08
C GLN A 199 7.85 -18.17 -3.79
N VAL A 200 7.00 -18.13 -4.83
CA VAL A 200 5.55 -18.27 -4.68
C VAL A 200 5.19 -19.61 -4.04
N LEU A 201 5.76 -20.72 -4.52
CA LEU A 201 5.50 -22.07 -3.99
C LEU A 201 6.03 -22.24 -2.56
N ASP A 202 7.20 -21.69 -2.26
CA ASP A 202 7.77 -21.73 -0.91
C ASP A 202 6.85 -21.03 0.12
N LEU A 203 6.26 -19.90 -0.28
CA LEU A 203 5.31 -19.16 0.55
C LEU A 203 3.95 -19.85 0.71
N GLU A 204 3.63 -20.81 -0.17
CA GLU A 204 2.41 -21.62 -0.13
C GLU A 204 2.56 -22.95 0.60
N TYR A 205 3.74 -23.24 1.14
CA TYR A 205 4.01 -24.51 1.77
C TYR A 205 2.94 -24.88 2.83
N GLY A 206 2.28 -26.02 2.62
CA GLY A 206 1.22 -26.50 3.51
C GLY A 206 -0.16 -25.88 3.27
N GLU A 207 -0.32 -24.98 2.31
CA GLU A 207 -1.61 -24.38 1.98
C GLU A 207 -2.22 -24.94 0.68
N TYR A 208 -3.54 -25.12 0.67
CA TYR A 208 -4.26 -25.45 -0.56
C TYR A 208 -4.72 -24.19 -1.28
N ILE A 209 -4.02 -23.83 -2.36
CA ILE A 209 -4.36 -22.72 -3.25
C ILE A 209 -5.18 -23.26 -4.42
N ARG A 210 -6.44 -22.86 -4.49
CA ARG A 210 -7.40 -23.37 -5.48
C ARG A 210 -7.04 -23.03 -6.91
N TYR A 211 -6.56 -21.81 -7.17
CA TYR A 211 -6.07 -21.35 -8.48
C TYR A 211 -5.17 -20.12 -8.34
N GLY A 212 -4.47 -19.80 -9.42
CA GLY A 212 -3.70 -18.57 -9.55
C GLY A 212 -4.05 -17.84 -10.85
N ILE A 213 -4.10 -16.51 -10.79
CA ILE A 213 -4.27 -15.63 -11.96
C ILE A 213 -2.95 -14.89 -12.19
N LEU A 214 -2.48 -14.85 -13.42
CA LEU A 214 -1.27 -14.14 -13.80
C LEU A 214 -1.57 -13.19 -14.97
N ASP A 215 -0.85 -12.07 -15.02
CA ASP A 215 -0.97 -11.17 -16.19
C ASP A 215 -0.92 -11.93 -17.51
N SER A 216 -1.93 -11.71 -18.29
CA SER A 216 -2.11 -12.43 -19.55
C SER A 216 -1.04 -12.13 -20.61
N SER A 217 -0.29 -11.02 -20.49
CA SER A 217 0.83 -10.71 -21.37
C SER A 217 1.98 -11.72 -21.24
N THR A 218 2.08 -12.41 -20.10
CA THR A 218 3.12 -13.40 -19.80
C THR A 218 3.01 -14.68 -20.64
N TRP A 219 1.85 -14.92 -21.28
CA TRP A 219 1.67 -16.02 -22.24
C TRP A 219 2.12 -15.67 -23.67
N ALA A 220 2.45 -14.38 -23.93
CA ALA A 220 2.94 -14.01 -25.25
C ALA A 220 4.34 -14.58 -25.48
N ASN A 221 4.52 -15.32 -26.60
CA ASN A 221 5.84 -15.76 -27.04
C ASN A 221 6.64 -14.55 -27.54
N ARG A 222 7.80 -14.32 -26.93
CA ARG A 222 8.73 -13.24 -27.30
C ARG A 222 9.80 -13.80 -28.24
N GLY A 223 9.43 -14.09 -29.48
CA GLY A 223 10.34 -14.64 -30.51
C GLY A 223 10.20 -16.16 -30.68
N ASP A 224 10.88 -16.69 -31.68
CA ASP A 224 10.71 -18.07 -32.16
C ASP A 224 11.35 -19.16 -31.28
N ILE A 225 11.98 -18.80 -30.15
CA ILE A 225 12.78 -19.77 -29.38
C ILE A 225 12.51 -19.62 -27.88
N GLY A 226 11.83 -20.62 -27.29
CA GLY A 226 11.70 -20.82 -25.85
C GLY A 226 10.26 -20.75 -25.31
N PRO A 227 10.06 -21.21 -24.06
CA PRO A 227 8.78 -21.14 -23.40
C PRO A 227 8.42 -19.68 -23.06
N SER A 228 7.14 -19.38 -23.02
CA SER A 228 6.64 -18.12 -22.45
C SER A 228 6.99 -18.00 -20.95
N ILE A 229 6.86 -16.79 -20.41
CA ILE A 229 7.08 -16.55 -18.98
C ILE A 229 6.15 -17.43 -18.12
N ALA A 230 4.87 -17.48 -18.50
CA ALA A 230 3.89 -18.31 -17.80
C ALA A 230 4.21 -19.81 -17.89
N GLU A 231 4.63 -20.31 -19.07
CA GLU A 231 5.05 -21.70 -19.22
C GLU A 231 6.29 -22.04 -18.39
N THR A 232 7.23 -21.11 -18.25
CA THR A 232 8.41 -21.27 -17.39
C THR A 232 7.97 -21.44 -15.93
N MET A 233 7.07 -20.61 -15.44
CA MET A 233 6.52 -20.73 -14.07
C MET A 233 5.74 -22.03 -13.86
N ILE A 234 4.98 -22.47 -14.88
CA ILE A 234 4.20 -23.72 -14.83
C ILE A 234 5.12 -24.94 -14.80
N LYS A 235 6.25 -24.90 -15.47
CA LYS A 235 7.27 -25.98 -15.42
C LYS A 235 7.85 -26.15 -14.02
N GLU A 236 7.99 -25.08 -13.24
CA GLU A 236 8.38 -25.12 -11.82
C GLU A 236 7.25 -25.64 -10.91
N GLY A 237 6.06 -25.97 -11.44
CA GLY A 237 4.91 -26.45 -10.68
C GLY A 237 3.94 -25.35 -10.25
N CYS A 238 4.27 -24.07 -10.48
CA CYS A 238 3.44 -22.93 -10.13
C CYS A 238 2.36 -22.71 -11.19
N ARG A 239 1.13 -23.23 -10.94
CA ARG A 239 0.03 -23.21 -11.91
C ARG A 239 -0.66 -21.84 -11.96
N TRP A 240 -0.91 -21.34 -13.19
CA TRP A 240 -1.55 -20.08 -13.45
C TRP A 240 -2.64 -20.18 -14.53
N ARG A 241 -3.58 -19.25 -14.46
CA ARG A 241 -4.55 -18.95 -15.52
C ARG A 241 -4.32 -17.51 -15.98
N PRO A 242 -4.54 -17.19 -17.26
CA PRO A 242 -4.42 -15.81 -17.74
C PRO A 242 -5.48 -14.90 -17.11
N SER A 243 -5.09 -13.66 -16.86
CA SER A 243 -6.03 -12.60 -16.48
C SER A 243 -6.95 -12.25 -17.66
N ASP A 244 -8.09 -11.62 -17.35
CA ASP A 244 -9.04 -11.16 -18.35
C ASP A 244 -8.41 -10.11 -19.29
N ARG A 245 -8.56 -10.32 -20.62
CA ARG A 245 -8.13 -9.44 -21.71
C ARG A 245 -9.29 -8.77 -22.44
N SER A 246 -10.51 -8.91 -21.97
CA SER A 246 -11.66 -8.29 -22.62
C SER A 246 -11.48 -6.77 -22.73
N PRO A 247 -12.06 -6.15 -23.77
CA PRO A 247 -12.07 -4.69 -23.86
C PRO A 247 -12.56 -4.05 -22.57
N ARG A 248 -11.86 -3.01 -22.10
CA ARG A 248 -12.14 -2.32 -20.83
C ARG A 248 -11.89 -3.15 -19.56
N SER A 249 -11.20 -4.28 -19.62
CA SER A 249 -10.89 -5.10 -18.42
C SER A 249 -10.19 -4.32 -17.31
N ARG A 250 -9.33 -3.33 -17.63
CA ARG A 250 -8.70 -2.46 -16.62
C ARG A 250 -9.74 -1.60 -15.90
N VAL A 251 -10.61 -0.91 -16.65
CA VAL A 251 -11.68 -0.08 -16.10
C VAL A 251 -12.66 -0.91 -15.27
N ASN A 252 -13.07 -2.07 -15.81
CA ASN A 252 -13.96 -2.98 -15.10
C ASN A 252 -13.34 -3.48 -13.79
N GLY A 253 -12.05 -3.78 -13.80
CA GLY A 253 -11.32 -4.20 -12.60
C GLY A 253 -11.19 -3.10 -11.57
N LYS A 254 -10.96 -1.84 -11.98
CA LYS A 254 -10.99 -0.69 -11.08
C LYS A 254 -12.36 -0.54 -10.44
N ILE A 255 -13.44 -0.60 -11.22
CA ILE A 255 -14.82 -0.56 -10.73
C ILE A 255 -15.09 -1.68 -9.71
N GLU A 256 -14.54 -2.89 -9.96
CA GLU A 256 -14.71 -4.01 -9.05
C GLU A 256 -14.01 -3.80 -7.70
N ILE A 257 -12.83 -3.16 -7.70
CA ILE A 257 -12.13 -2.76 -6.48
C ILE A 257 -12.95 -1.70 -5.72
N HIS A 258 -13.47 -0.67 -6.41
CA HIS A 258 -14.35 0.34 -5.81
C HIS A 258 -15.55 -0.29 -5.11
N LYS A 259 -16.24 -1.23 -5.78
CA LYS A 259 -17.38 -1.94 -5.19
C LYS A 259 -17.01 -2.69 -3.90
N ARG A 260 -15.80 -3.27 -3.85
CA ARG A 260 -15.35 -4.01 -2.68
C ARG A 260 -14.87 -3.13 -1.55
N LEU A 261 -14.27 -1.97 -1.86
CA LEU A 261 -13.86 -0.99 -0.86
C LEU A 261 -15.03 -0.19 -0.29
N LYS A 262 -16.10 -0.01 -1.08
CA LYS A 262 -17.28 0.73 -0.62
C LYS A 262 -17.90 0.03 0.59
N ILE A 263 -18.16 0.82 1.63
CA ILE A 263 -18.86 0.35 2.83
C ILE A 263 -20.31 0.01 2.45
N ASN A 264 -20.72 -1.19 2.77
CA ASN A 264 -22.10 -1.61 2.61
C ASN A 264 -22.97 -0.91 3.68
N GLU A 265 -24.00 -0.21 3.26
CA GLU A 265 -24.91 0.55 4.15
C GLU A 265 -25.65 -0.34 5.15
N ASP A 266 -25.91 -1.61 4.78
CA ASP A 266 -26.65 -2.56 5.62
C ASP A 266 -25.78 -3.18 6.71
N THR A 267 -24.49 -3.45 6.41
CA THR A 267 -23.56 -4.14 7.33
C THR A 267 -22.58 -3.19 8.01
N GLY A 268 -22.37 -1.99 7.47
CA GLY A 268 -21.34 -1.05 7.91
C GLY A 268 -19.91 -1.48 7.60
N GLU A 269 -19.71 -2.54 6.79
CA GLU A 269 -18.41 -3.15 6.50
C GLU A 269 -18.13 -3.21 4.99
N PRO A 270 -16.83 -3.14 4.57
CA PRO A 270 -16.43 -3.34 3.18
C PRO A 270 -16.39 -4.84 2.82
N ASN A 271 -16.31 -5.14 1.53
CA ASN A 271 -16.12 -6.49 1.02
C ASN A 271 -14.67 -6.84 0.66
N LEU A 272 -13.71 -5.98 1.07
CA LEU A 272 -12.28 -6.18 0.89
C LEU A 272 -11.52 -5.68 2.10
N TYR A 273 -10.71 -6.56 2.68
CA TYR A 273 -9.75 -6.24 3.71
C TYR A 273 -8.33 -6.59 3.25
N ILE A 274 -7.37 -5.84 3.75
CA ILE A 274 -5.94 -6.07 3.49
C ILE A 274 -5.25 -6.24 4.84
N LEU A 275 -4.49 -7.31 5.01
CA LEU A 275 -3.76 -7.53 6.26
C LEU A 275 -2.51 -6.65 6.31
N SER A 276 -2.12 -6.25 7.50
CA SER A 276 -1.06 -5.29 7.78
C SER A 276 0.33 -5.69 7.28
N ASN A 277 0.54 -6.98 6.97
CA ASN A 277 1.77 -7.50 6.36
C ASN A 277 1.89 -7.25 4.84
N CYS A 278 0.80 -6.87 4.15
CA CYS A 278 0.80 -6.53 2.71
C CYS A 278 1.29 -5.08 2.48
N LYS A 279 2.52 -4.82 2.86
CA LYS A 279 3.09 -3.47 2.99
C LYS A 279 3.14 -2.68 1.70
N ASN A 280 3.48 -3.32 0.57
CA ASN A 280 3.58 -2.62 -0.71
C ASN A 280 2.20 -2.29 -1.28
N LEU A 281 1.23 -3.20 -1.18
CA LEU A 281 -0.14 -2.90 -1.56
C LEU A 281 -0.71 -1.74 -0.72
N LEU A 282 -0.53 -1.78 0.61
CA LEU A 282 -0.97 -0.72 1.52
C LEU A 282 -0.26 0.62 1.28
N ARG A 283 0.94 0.59 0.76
CA ARG A 283 1.70 1.78 0.39
C ARG A 283 1.24 2.37 -0.94
N THR A 284 1.07 1.53 -1.96
CA THR A 284 0.85 2.00 -3.33
C THR A 284 -0.61 2.31 -3.63
N LEU A 285 -1.55 1.52 -3.13
CA LEU A 285 -2.98 1.64 -3.46
C LEU A 285 -3.57 3.04 -3.21
N PRO A 286 -3.38 3.67 -2.03
CA PRO A 286 -3.95 4.99 -1.77
C PRO A 286 -3.30 6.12 -2.58
N MET A 287 -2.09 5.88 -3.11
CA MET A 287 -1.29 6.87 -3.85
C MET A 287 -1.43 6.78 -5.37
N LEU A 288 -2.19 5.80 -5.89
CA LEU A 288 -2.36 5.63 -7.33
C LEU A 288 -3.15 6.80 -7.92
N PRO A 289 -2.56 7.60 -8.81
CA PRO A 289 -3.27 8.69 -9.44
C PRO A 289 -4.18 8.18 -10.55
N LEU A 290 -5.18 8.98 -10.88
CA LEU A 290 -5.97 8.80 -12.08
C LEU A 290 -5.12 9.05 -13.33
N ASP A 291 -5.34 8.29 -14.39
CA ASP A 291 -4.71 8.56 -15.69
C ASP A 291 -5.22 9.90 -16.24
N LYS A 292 -4.28 10.77 -16.65
CA LYS A 292 -4.60 12.13 -17.12
C LYS A 292 -5.41 12.15 -18.41
N ASN A 293 -5.31 11.10 -19.23
CA ASN A 293 -6.02 10.99 -20.50
C ASN A 293 -7.30 10.15 -20.39
N ASN A 294 -7.38 9.29 -19.38
CA ASN A 294 -8.51 8.43 -19.13
C ASN A 294 -8.80 8.33 -17.63
N SER A 295 -9.58 9.24 -17.10
CA SER A 295 -9.94 9.29 -15.67
C SER A 295 -10.69 8.04 -15.16
N GLU A 296 -11.14 7.16 -16.06
CA GLU A 296 -11.73 5.86 -15.68
C GLU A 296 -10.67 4.82 -15.29
N ASP A 297 -9.39 5.04 -15.59
CA ASP A 297 -8.28 4.13 -15.28
C ASP A 297 -7.27 4.78 -14.31
N VAL A 298 -6.31 4.00 -13.82
CA VAL A 298 -5.16 4.48 -13.04
C VAL A 298 -4.02 4.85 -13.99
N ASP A 299 -3.14 5.77 -13.56
CA ASP A 299 -1.94 6.10 -14.34
C ASP A 299 -0.97 4.91 -14.35
N THR A 300 -0.78 4.32 -15.51
CA THR A 300 0.13 3.18 -15.74
C THR A 300 1.62 3.53 -15.61
N LYS A 301 1.96 4.81 -15.45
CA LYS A 301 3.34 5.25 -15.16
C LYS A 301 3.65 5.25 -13.67
N ALA A 302 2.62 5.16 -12.83
CA ALA A 302 2.76 5.02 -11.40
C ALA A 302 3.20 3.58 -11.03
N GLU A 303 3.50 3.36 -9.77
CA GLU A 303 3.84 2.02 -9.24
C GLU A 303 2.54 1.21 -9.05
N ASP A 304 2.01 0.66 -10.15
CA ASP A 304 0.70 0.00 -10.21
C ASP A 304 0.74 -1.55 -10.09
N HIS A 305 1.92 -2.15 -9.88
CA HIS A 305 2.08 -3.61 -9.90
C HIS A 305 1.27 -4.35 -8.83
N ALA A 306 1.22 -3.82 -7.60
CA ALA A 306 0.39 -4.41 -6.54
C ALA A 306 -1.11 -4.21 -6.82
N TYR A 307 -1.47 -3.06 -7.40
CA TYR A 307 -2.83 -2.80 -7.87
C TYR A 307 -3.24 -3.75 -9.00
N ASP A 308 -2.37 -4.00 -9.98
CA ASP A 308 -2.68 -4.92 -11.08
C ASP A 308 -2.89 -6.35 -10.56
N ALA A 309 -2.06 -6.82 -9.62
CA ALA A 309 -2.28 -8.09 -8.95
C ALA A 309 -3.63 -8.10 -8.17
N LEU A 310 -3.97 -7.03 -7.44
CA LEU A 310 -5.25 -6.88 -6.76
C LEU A 310 -6.41 -6.92 -7.74
N ARG A 311 -6.30 -6.18 -8.85
CA ARG A 311 -7.29 -6.10 -9.92
C ARG A 311 -7.57 -7.47 -10.54
N TYR A 312 -6.52 -8.24 -10.87
CA TYR A 312 -6.68 -9.59 -11.38
C TYR A 312 -7.39 -10.50 -10.39
N GLY A 313 -7.04 -10.38 -9.11
CA GLY A 313 -7.71 -11.12 -8.04
C GLY A 313 -9.19 -10.78 -7.94
N CYS A 314 -9.55 -9.52 -7.89
CA CYS A 314 -10.94 -9.04 -7.81
C CYS A 314 -11.76 -9.43 -9.04
N MET A 315 -11.19 -9.30 -10.24
CA MET A 315 -11.84 -9.68 -11.51
C MET A 315 -12.09 -11.19 -11.61
N SER A 316 -11.22 -12.02 -11.04
CA SER A 316 -11.42 -13.48 -11.06
C SER A 316 -12.61 -13.92 -10.19
N ARG A 317 -13.05 -13.08 -9.29
CA ARG A 317 -14.17 -13.31 -8.37
C ARG A 317 -14.92 -12.00 -8.09
N PRO A 318 -15.77 -11.54 -9.02
CA PRO A 318 -16.53 -10.31 -8.86
C PRO A 318 -17.43 -10.32 -7.61
N ALA A 319 -17.60 -9.13 -6.99
CA ALA A 319 -18.57 -8.97 -5.91
C ALA A 319 -19.98 -9.17 -6.49
N HIS A 320 -20.71 -10.15 -5.97
CA HIS A 320 -22.12 -10.29 -6.32
C HIS A 320 -22.91 -9.21 -5.57
N PRO A 321 -23.92 -8.57 -6.20
CA PRO A 321 -24.89 -7.81 -5.45
C PRO A 321 -25.54 -8.77 -4.44
N HIS A 322 -25.55 -8.38 -3.16
CA HIS A 322 -26.20 -9.18 -2.13
C HIS A 322 -27.64 -9.48 -2.55
N SER A 323 -27.95 -10.73 -2.86
CA SER A 323 -29.31 -11.21 -2.75
C SER A 323 -29.63 -11.18 -1.26
N LEU A 324 -30.71 -10.48 -0.90
CA LEU A 324 -31.23 -10.39 0.46
C LEU A 324 -31.43 -11.79 1.07
N GLN A 325 -30.37 -12.37 1.60
CA GLN A 325 -30.48 -13.46 2.55
C GLN A 325 -30.23 -12.85 3.92
N THR A 326 -31.33 -12.77 4.66
CA THR A 326 -31.39 -12.38 6.06
C THR A 326 -30.55 -13.32 6.92
N HIS A 327 -29.26 -13.12 6.99
CA HIS A 327 -28.44 -13.65 8.05
C HIS A 327 -27.98 -12.49 8.93
N SER A 328 -28.31 -12.58 10.21
CA SER A 328 -27.86 -11.62 11.22
C SER A 328 -26.38 -11.36 11.07
N PRO A 329 -25.92 -10.11 11.00
CA PRO A 329 -24.51 -9.82 10.96
C PRO A 329 -23.86 -10.36 12.23
N LEU A 330 -22.92 -11.28 12.07
CA LEU A 330 -22.04 -11.66 13.18
C LEU A 330 -21.18 -10.43 13.48
N SER A 331 -21.25 -9.93 14.70
CA SER A 331 -20.37 -8.85 15.16
C SER A 331 -18.91 -9.27 14.99
N ARG A 332 -18.01 -8.29 14.82
CA ARG A 332 -16.56 -8.55 14.75
C ARG A 332 -16.07 -9.49 15.86
N GLU A 333 -16.66 -9.39 17.07
CA GLU A 333 -16.34 -10.25 18.21
C GLU A 333 -16.73 -11.71 18.00
N HIS A 334 -17.76 -11.99 17.18
CA HIS A 334 -18.16 -13.36 16.90
C HIS A 334 -17.37 -14.02 15.76
N LYS A 335 -16.79 -13.25 14.82
CA LYS A 335 -15.98 -13.79 13.73
C LYS A 335 -14.65 -14.40 14.21
N PHE A 336 -14.19 -14.05 15.41
CA PHE A 336 -12.88 -14.41 15.95
C PHE A 336 -12.92 -15.24 17.25
N LYS A 337 -14.10 -15.72 17.68
CA LYS A 337 -14.12 -16.71 18.78
C LYS A 337 -13.71 -18.07 18.23
N PRO A 338 -12.70 -18.74 18.83
CA PRO A 338 -12.43 -20.13 18.55
C PRO A 338 -13.71 -20.95 18.79
N VAL A 339 -13.98 -21.91 17.94
CA VAL A 339 -15.05 -22.90 18.19
C VAL A 339 -14.69 -23.58 19.51
N ASP A 340 -15.55 -23.44 20.50
CA ASP A 340 -15.37 -23.99 21.83
C ASP A 340 -15.13 -25.50 21.74
N GLU A 341 -14.07 -26.00 22.38
CA GLU A 341 -13.78 -27.43 22.54
C GLU A 341 -14.82 -28.04 23.48
N GLY A 342 -16.02 -28.23 23.00
CA GLY A 342 -17.12 -28.69 23.82
C GLY A 342 -18.10 -29.62 23.10
N PHE A 343 -17.61 -30.60 22.37
CA PHE A 343 -18.39 -31.79 22.05
C PHE A 343 -17.58 -33.04 22.41
N GLY A 344 -17.56 -33.34 23.70
CA GLY A 344 -17.45 -34.70 24.19
C GLY A 344 -18.83 -35.29 24.26
N TYR A 345 -18.92 -36.41 23.60
CA TYR A 345 -19.90 -37.48 23.45
C TYR A 345 -20.55 -37.57 22.12
#